data_b5695058c4822627ea46c4a2271e77c4
#
_entry.id   b5695058c4822627ea46c4a2271e77c4
#
_cell.length_a   1.000
_cell.length_b   1.000
_cell.length_c   1.000
_cell.angle_alpha   90.00
_cell.angle_beta   90.00
_cell.angle_gamma   90.00
#
_symmetry.space_group_name_H-M   'P 1'
#
loop_
_entity.id
_entity.type
_entity.pdbx_description
1 polymer ?
#
loop_
_entity_poly.entity_id
_entity_poly.type
_entity_poly.pdbx_seq_one_letter_code
_entity_poly.pdbx_strand_id
1 'polypeptide(L)'
;MKKLLGIVVLGLLLNSNAFGGPAGSLYKFNKWLYDNGHHQYLNLDTDRTLYKAVAKNKKEPLAIINRTHISESSAKINAMEACELNFKAHGKKIQKACYIHSVQKINPCKNEPKYSQAWYYNKCDQPQYKNNLDIKFSTKHSGHEINYDDNPNFGTLLFYVFHYLEDTKGFGKYLIQPSKNPIKFKSNLKDDKVVKKQLQTKAILSYLYFENDKIIIDEISPKDRFGIIFKNDTKWSSMSMGKSLVSYVTGHAICGGYIDSIDSTLNDWPLIKDTLYSKKKLIDILNMAAGDQKYVDDHDGLKKTGRWYNIHPISSFANLELKNSEPSNSKKYHYNGLATNIIMNYVIHKTNKDFQKLLNEIFQKKARVENSVFFLKSKIVPDEQGPGRYSFRASRYDYLRIAKAIMDDYQSDTCVGKYLKEIHERRIKKNIKKGSEPSFNTSTSYGGQFHMDYPGLKNRLVFGLGGFGGQAILIDVENSRIVVLNSLHYNNKKFRYNVKKLLLDPIKKGK
;
A
#
# COMPACT_ATOMS: atom_id res chain seq x y z
N MET A 1 -35.94 -22.63 -2.24
CA MET A 1 -34.58 -22.42 -1.78
C MET A 1 -33.57 -22.01 -2.87
N LYS A 2 -33.67 -22.40 -4.15
CA LYS A 2 -32.71 -22.01 -5.20
C LYS A 2 -32.81 -20.53 -5.67
N LYS A 3 -33.93 -19.83 -5.47
CA LYS A 3 -34.11 -18.41 -5.85
C LYS A 3 -33.56 -17.42 -4.83
N LEU A 4 -33.38 -17.81 -3.55
CA LEU A 4 -32.80 -16.92 -2.53
C LEU A 4 -31.26 -16.83 -2.62
N LEU A 5 -30.60 -17.88 -3.13
CA LEU A 5 -29.13 -17.87 -3.29
C LEU A 5 -28.65 -16.89 -4.38
N GLY A 6 -29.46 -16.67 -5.42
CA GLY A 6 -29.13 -15.74 -6.52
C GLY A 6 -29.13 -14.26 -6.10
N ILE A 7 -29.98 -13.90 -5.14
CA ILE A 7 -30.10 -12.48 -4.67
C ILE A 7 -28.96 -12.12 -3.71
N VAL A 8 -28.49 -13.07 -2.91
CA VAL A 8 -27.36 -12.84 -1.97
C VAL A 8 -26.03 -12.71 -2.73
N VAL A 9 -25.86 -13.44 -3.84
CA VAL A 9 -24.64 -13.33 -4.68
C VAL A 9 -24.62 -12.00 -5.45
N LEU A 10 -25.78 -11.50 -5.90
CA LEU A 10 -25.86 -10.19 -6.56
C LEU A 10 -25.62 -9.02 -5.59
N GLY A 11 -26.07 -9.13 -4.35
CA GLY A 11 -25.85 -8.11 -3.30
C GLY A 11 -24.38 -7.98 -2.86
N LEU A 12 -23.61 -9.08 -2.91
CA LEU A 12 -22.19 -9.09 -2.58
C LEU A 12 -21.30 -8.53 -3.71
N LEU A 13 -21.78 -8.58 -4.97
CA LEU A 13 -21.06 -7.98 -6.10
C LEU A 13 -21.26 -6.47 -6.22
N LEU A 14 -22.26 -5.89 -5.54
CA LEU A 14 -22.52 -4.44 -5.55
C LEU A 14 -21.74 -3.65 -4.51
N ASN A 15 -21.09 -4.31 -3.55
CA ASN A 15 -20.25 -3.67 -2.54
C ASN A 15 -18.74 -3.64 -2.86
N SER A 16 -18.35 -3.95 -4.09
CA SER A 16 -16.94 -3.82 -4.55
C SER A 16 -16.51 -2.39 -4.85
N ASN A 17 -17.20 -1.39 -4.30
CA ASN A 17 -16.86 0.04 -4.44
C ASN A 17 -15.73 0.52 -3.52
N ALA A 18 -14.90 -0.37 -3.00
CA ALA A 18 -13.78 0.02 -2.14
C ALA A 18 -12.60 0.61 -2.95
N PHE A 19 -12.55 0.35 -4.26
CA PHE A 19 -11.67 1.01 -5.22
C PHE A 19 -12.52 1.36 -6.44
N GLY A 20 -13.33 2.41 -6.30
CA GLY A 20 -13.93 3.04 -7.46
C GLY A 20 -12.79 3.43 -8.41
N GLY A 21 -12.93 3.15 -9.71
CA GLY A 21 -12.05 3.69 -10.74
C GLY A 21 -11.87 5.21 -10.58
N PRO A 22 -11.07 5.89 -11.41
CA PRO A 22 -10.70 7.31 -11.27
C PRO A 22 -11.84 8.21 -10.83
N ALA A 23 -13.01 7.81 -11.17
CA ALA A 23 -14.26 8.48 -10.93
C ALA A 23 -14.82 8.36 -9.51
N GLY A 24 -14.80 7.20 -8.93
CA GLY A 24 -15.18 7.01 -7.51
C GLY A 24 -14.20 7.72 -6.58
N SER A 25 -12.94 7.77 -6.99
CA SER A 25 -11.89 8.52 -6.32
C SER A 25 -12.13 10.02 -6.41
N LEU A 26 -12.58 10.53 -7.54
CA LEU A 26 -12.86 11.96 -7.73
C LEU A 26 -14.06 12.42 -6.90
N TYR A 27 -15.14 11.62 -6.81
CA TYR A 27 -16.27 11.92 -5.94
C TYR A 27 -15.86 12.00 -4.46
N LYS A 28 -15.11 11.00 -3.98
CA LYS A 28 -14.60 10.99 -2.60
C LYS A 28 -13.66 12.17 -2.34
N PHE A 29 -12.86 12.54 -3.32
CA PHE A 29 -11.96 13.69 -3.24
C PHE A 29 -12.74 15.01 -3.17
N ASN A 30 -13.77 15.19 -4.01
CA ASN A 30 -14.61 16.39 -3.97
C ASN A 30 -15.33 16.53 -2.63
N LYS A 31 -15.86 15.42 -2.09
CA LYS A 31 -16.43 15.40 -0.74
C LYS A 31 -15.39 15.74 0.31
N TRP A 32 -14.19 15.21 0.20
CA TRP A 32 -13.09 15.51 1.11
C TRP A 32 -12.68 16.98 1.05
N LEU A 33 -12.58 17.58 -0.15
CA LEU A 33 -12.33 19.01 -0.31
C LEU A 33 -13.39 19.84 0.42
N TYR A 34 -14.66 19.47 0.28
CA TYR A 34 -15.76 20.14 0.98
C TYR A 34 -15.64 19.99 2.49
N ASP A 35 -15.52 18.76 2.99
CA ASP A 35 -15.46 18.46 4.42
C ASP A 35 -14.26 19.13 5.13
N ASN A 36 -13.19 19.49 4.38
CA ASN A 36 -11.99 20.13 4.91
C ASN A 36 -11.88 21.62 4.56
N GLY A 37 -12.95 22.26 4.11
CA GLY A 37 -13.03 23.71 3.90
C GLY A 37 -12.31 24.22 2.65
N HIS A 38 -11.95 23.34 1.71
CA HIS A 38 -11.29 23.72 0.44
C HIS A 38 -12.30 24.09 -0.65
N HIS A 39 -13.31 24.88 -0.28
CA HIS A 39 -14.44 25.25 -1.13
C HIS A 39 -14.04 26.02 -2.40
N GLN A 40 -12.89 26.73 -2.36
CA GLN A 40 -12.36 27.46 -3.52
C GLN A 40 -12.04 26.57 -4.74
N TYR A 41 -11.91 25.26 -4.51
CA TYR A 41 -11.66 24.29 -5.60
C TYR A 41 -12.92 23.55 -6.07
N LEU A 42 -14.10 23.91 -5.52
CA LEU A 42 -15.35 23.26 -5.81
C LEU A 42 -16.34 24.23 -6.41
N ASN A 43 -16.98 23.83 -7.49
CA ASN A 43 -18.18 24.47 -7.96
C ASN A 43 -19.37 23.60 -7.56
N LEU A 44 -20.44 24.20 -7.02
CA LEU A 44 -21.71 23.53 -6.84
C LEU A 44 -22.26 23.19 -8.23
N ASP A 45 -22.39 21.92 -8.54
CA ASP A 45 -23.07 21.46 -9.72
C ASP A 45 -24.54 21.25 -9.38
N THR A 46 -25.38 22.22 -9.76
CA THR A 46 -26.85 22.12 -9.61
C THR A 46 -27.45 21.25 -10.71
N ASP A 47 -26.73 21.04 -11.80
CA ASP A 47 -27.15 20.16 -12.88
C ASP A 47 -26.59 18.76 -12.68
N ARG A 48 -27.40 17.86 -12.12
CA ARG A 48 -27.05 16.45 -11.83
C ARG A 48 -26.95 15.61 -13.09
N THR A 49 -26.19 16.08 -14.04
CA THR A 49 -25.95 15.36 -15.26
C THR A 49 -24.97 14.22 -15.04
N LEU A 50 -25.43 13.02 -15.31
CA LEU A 50 -24.59 11.83 -15.40
C LEU A 50 -24.48 11.37 -16.87
N TYR A 51 -23.39 10.72 -17.18
CA TYR A 51 -23.20 10.03 -18.44
C TYR A 51 -23.40 8.54 -18.24
N LYS A 52 -24.34 7.95 -18.95
CA LYS A 52 -24.59 6.51 -18.98
C LYS A 52 -23.88 5.94 -20.21
N ALA A 53 -22.82 5.19 -20.02
CA ALA A 53 -22.16 4.44 -21.06
C ALA A 53 -22.64 3.00 -21.09
N VAL A 54 -22.87 2.51 -22.29
CA VAL A 54 -23.28 1.12 -22.57
C VAL A 54 -22.15 0.45 -23.32
N ALA A 55 -21.55 -0.57 -22.75
CA ALA A 55 -20.59 -1.44 -23.43
C ALA A 55 -21.28 -2.75 -23.83
N LYS A 56 -20.94 -3.24 -25.00
CA LYS A 56 -21.37 -4.52 -25.54
C LYS A 56 -20.17 -5.33 -26.00
N ASN A 57 -20.36 -6.64 -26.11
CA ASN A 57 -19.37 -7.53 -26.67
C ASN A 57 -19.82 -8.00 -28.06
N LYS A 58 -18.97 -7.90 -29.07
CA LYS A 58 -19.28 -8.28 -30.46
C LYS A 58 -19.60 -9.77 -30.62
N LYS A 59 -19.07 -10.63 -29.72
CA LYS A 59 -19.27 -12.09 -29.74
C LYS A 59 -20.42 -12.54 -28.85
N GLU A 60 -20.85 -11.68 -27.91
CA GLU A 60 -21.96 -11.92 -26.98
C GLU A 60 -22.87 -10.67 -26.94
N PRO A 61 -23.62 -10.39 -28.04
CA PRO A 61 -24.33 -9.13 -28.22
C PRO A 61 -25.48 -8.91 -27.22
N LEU A 62 -25.97 -9.97 -26.58
CA LEU A 62 -27.03 -9.89 -25.56
C LEU A 62 -26.48 -9.45 -24.19
N ALA A 63 -25.17 -9.52 -23.97
CA ALA A 63 -24.55 -9.04 -22.74
C ALA A 63 -24.36 -7.53 -22.79
N ILE A 64 -25.18 -6.82 -22.05
CA ILE A 64 -25.20 -5.34 -21.98
C ILE A 64 -24.64 -4.92 -20.61
N ILE A 65 -23.57 -4.16 -20.62
CA ILE A 65 -22.98 -3.58 -19.43
C ILE A 65 -23.24 -2.09 -19.40
N ASN A 66 -23.99 -1.64 -18.39
CA ASN A 66 -24.30 -0.22 -18.16
C ASN A 66 -23.44 0.32 -17.02
N ARG A 67 -22.84 1.51 -17.20
CA ARG A 67 -22.19 2.27 -16.14
C ARG A 67 -22.55 3.75 -16.25
N THR A 68 -22.80 4.36 -15.12
CA THR A 68 -23.10 5.78 -15.02
C THR A 68 -21.97 6.52 -14.30
N HIS A 69 -21.68 7.72 -14.75
CA HIS A 69 -20.65 8.55 -14.14
C HIS A 69 -20.87 10.05 -14.39
N ILE A 70 -20.25 10.91 -13.55
CA ILE A 70 -20.30 12.37 -13.68
C ILE A 70 -19.54 12.89 -14.92
N SER A 71 -18.61 12.11 -15.48
CA SER A 71 -17.94 12.45 -16.75
C SER A 71 -18.16 11.37 -17.80
N GLU A 72 -18.25 11.80 -19.05
CA GLU A 72 -18.42 10.91 -20.20
C GLU A 72 -17.26 9.91 -20.35
N SER A 73 -16.03 10.42 -20.23
CA SER A 73 -14.83 9.61 -20.33
C SER A 73 -14.79 8.49 -19.28
N SER A 74 -15.12 8.82 -18.03
CA SER A 74 -15.15 7.83 -16.95
C SER A 74 -16.30 6.84 -17.07
N ALA A 75 -17.45 7.27 -17.56
CA ALA A 75 -18.55 6.34 -17.86
C ALA A 75 -18.14 5.32 -18.91
N LYS A 76 -17.47 5.76 -19.98
CA LYS A 76 -16.93 4.89 -21.05
C LYS A 76 -15.88 3.90 -20.50
N ILE A 77 -14.90 4.40 -19.74
CA ILE A 77 -13.85 3.57 -19.14
C ILE A 77 -14.46 2.51 -18.24
N ASN A 78 -15.32 2.89 -17.30
CA ASN A 78 -15.96 1.96 -16.38
C ASN A 78 -16.85 0.90 -17.08
N ALA A 79 -17.52 1.28 -18.17
CA ALA A 79 -18.31 0.35 -18.95
C ALA A 79 -17.44 -0.65 -19.73
N MET A 80 -16.32 -0.20 -20.29
CA MET A 80 -15.36 -1.06 -20.98
C MET A 80 -14.68 -2.03 -20.02
N GLU A 81 -14.15 -1.55 -18.90
CA GLU A 81 -13.50 -2.38 -17.89
C GLU A 81 -14.46 -3.44 -17.34
N ALA A 82 -15.70 -3.05 -17.04
CA ALA A 82 -16.70 -3.99 -16.55
C ALA A 82 -17.07 -5.05 -17.60
N CYS A 83 -17.13 -4.66 -18.88
CA CYS A 83 -17.33 -5.60 -19.97
C CYS A 83 -16.15 -6.59 -20.10
N GLU A 84 -14.93 -6.07 -20.11
CA GLU A 84 -13.72 -6.89 -20.22
C GLU A 84 -13.56 -7.85 -19.03
N LEU A 85 -13.84 -7.38 -17.81
CA LEU A 85 -13.83 -8.22 -16.60
C LEU A 85 -14.87 -9.33 -16.66
N ASN A 86 -16.10 -9.03 -17.14
CA ASN A 86 -17.16 -10.00 -17.25
C ASN A 86 -16.81 -11.13 -18.23
N PHE A 87 -16.06 -10.83 -19.27
CA PHE A 87 -15.64 -11.81 -20.30
C PHE A 87 -14.23 -12.37 -20.11
N LYS A 88 -13.50 -11.96 -19.07
CA LYS A 88 -12.14 -12.43 -18.78
C LYS A 88 -12.07 -13.97 -18.65
N ALA A 89 -13.08 -14.57 -18.05
CA ALA A 89 -13.17 -16.02 -17.87
C ALA A 89 -13.42 -16.79 -19.18
N HIS A 90 -13.93 -16.12 -20.23
CA HIS A 90 -14.28 -16.71 -21.53
C HIS A 90 -13.17 -16.61 -22.59
N GLY A 91 -11.98 -16.17 -22.20
CA GLY A 91 -10.78 -16.09 -23.03
C GLY A 91 -10.49 -14.71 -23.62
N LYS A 92 -9.20 -14.46 -23.94
CA LYS A 92 -8.69 -13.14 -24.40
C LYS A 92 -9.38 -12.61 -25.67
N LYS A 93 -9.77 -13.49 -26.61
CA LYS A 93 -10.44 -13.07 -27.85
C LYS A 93 -11.85 -12.54 -27.61
N ILE A 94 -12.58 -13.12 -26.64
CA ILE A 94 -13.91 -12.67 -26.25
C ILE A 94 -13.80 -11.38 -25.41
N GLN A 95 -12.89 -11.33 -24.46
CA GLN A 95 -12.63 -10.15 -23.63
C GLN A 95 -12.32 -8.91 -24.49
N LYS A 96 -11.44 -9.02 -25.49
CA LYS A 96 -11.05 -7.94 -26.39
C LYS A 96 -12.13 -7.52 -27.39
N ALA A 97 -13.25 -8.22 -27.44
CA ALA A 97 -14.37 -7.89 -28.31
C ALA A 97 -15.35 -6.87 -27.72
N CYS A 98 -15.07 -6.35 -26.51
CA CYS A 98 -15.85 -5.27 -25.90
C CYS A 98 -15.71 -3.95 -26.65
N TYR A 99 -16.78 -3.18 -26.73
CA TYR A 99 -16.80 -1.83 -27.33
C TYR A 99 -17.89 -0.97 -26.69
N ILE A 100 -17.73 0.34 -26.75
CA ILE A 100 -18.77 1.29 -26.33
C ILE A 100 -19.85 1.34 -27.40
N HIS A 101 -21.06 0.91 -27.04
CA HIS A 101 -22.20 0.90 -27.92
C HIS A 101 -22.90 2.27 -27.97
N SER A 102 -23.11 2.89 -26.81
CA SER A 102 -23.74 4.22 -26.71
C SER A 102 -23.30 4.94 -25.45
N VAL A 103 -23.43 6.26 -25.51
CA VAL A 103 -23.27 7.14 -24.34
C VAL A 103 -24.45 8.08 -24.33
N GLN A 104 -25.13 8.21 -23.20
CA GLN A 104 -26.27 9.09 -23.01
C GLN A 104 -25.99 10.02 -21.82
N LYS A 105 -26.36 11.28 -22.00
CA LYS A 105 -26.42 12.27 -20.93
C LYS A 105 -27.76 12.10 -20.21
N ILE A 106 -27.73 11.77 -18.91
CA ILE A 106 -28.93 11.54 -18.12
C ILE A 106 -28.90 12.39 -16.84
N ASN A 107 -30.05 12.83 -16.39
CA ASN A 107 -30.21 13.38 -15.05
C ASN A 107 -31.06 12.39 -14.22
N PRO A 108 -30.43 11.58 -13.34
CA PRO A 108 -31.13 10.54 -12.60
C PRO A 108 -32.15 11.10 -11.60
N CYS A 109 -32.08 12.40 -11.30
CA CYS A 109 -32.96 13.04 -10.34
C CYS A 109 -34.11 13.80 -10.99
N LYS A 110 -34.09 14.02 -12.30
CA LYS A 110 -35.06 14.90 -13.00
C LYS A 110 -36.51 14.38 -12.91
N ASN A 111 -36.66 13.07 -12.98
CA ASN A 111 -37.99 12.42 -13.05
C ASN A 111 -38.23 11.44 -11.87
N GLU A 112 -37.32 11.40 -10.88
CA GLU A 112 -37.48 10.53 -9.73
C GLU A 112 -38.42 11.15 -8.72
N PRO A 113 -39.44 10.41 -8.22
CA PRO A 113 -40.27 10.89 -7.13
C PRO A 113 -39.41 11.24 -5.90
N LYS A 114 -39.59 12.45 -5.37
CA LYS A 114 -38.91 12.89 -4.15
C LYS A 114 -39.14 11.88 -3.04
N TYR A 115 -38.05 11.47 -2.35
CA TYR A 115 -38.03 10.45 -1.33
C TYR A 115 -38.24 9.00 -1.82
N SER A 116 -38.23 8.72 -3.13
CA SER A 116 -38.17 7.33 -3.62
C SER A 116 -36.84 6.66 -3.26
N GLN A 117 -36.83 5.32 -3.28
CA GLN A 117 -35.58 4.56 -3.04
C GLN A 117 -34.49 4.92 -4.06
N ALA A 118 -34.87 5.11 -5.33
CA ALA A 118 -33.95 5.55 -6.39
C ALA A 118 -33.44 6.97 -6.16
N TRP A 119 -34.31 7.87 -5.65
CA TRP A 119 -33.93 9.24 -5.28
C TRP A 119 -32.85 9.26 -4.20
N TYR A 120 -33.00 8.45 -3.12
CA TYR A 120 -31.98 8.31 -2.10
C TYR A 120 -30.72 7.59 -2.62
N TYR A 121 -30.89 6.56 -3.44
CA TYR A 121 -29.76 5.85 -4.02
C TYR A 121 -28.89 6.76 -4.89
N ASN A 122 -29.52 7.66 -5.66
CA ASN A 122 -28.85 8.66 -6.48
C ASN A 122 -28.43 9.90 -5.68
N LYS A 123 -28.67 9.92 -4.35
CA LYS A 123 -28.35 11.03 -3.45
C LYS A 123 -28.90 12.37 -3.96
N CYS A 124 -30.11 12.35 -4.42
CA CYS A 124 -30.77 13.53 -5.00
C CYS A 124 -31.04 14.66 -4.00
N ASP A 125 -30.94 14.37 -2.70
CA ASP A 125 -31.00 15.30 -1.58
C ASP A 125 -29.67 16.02 -1.29
N GLN A 126 -28.57 15.54 -1.87
CA GLN A 126 -27.24 16.03 -1.57
C GLN A 126 -26.71 16.90 -2.70
N PRO A 127 -26.03 18.01 -2.41
CA PRO A 127 -25.36 18.79 -3.44
C PRO A 127 -24.25 17.96 -4.09
N GLN A 128 -24.14 18.07 -5.40
CA GLN A 128 -23.00 17.52 -6.13
C GLN A 128 -21.94 18.60 -6.30
N TYR A 129 -20.71 18.23 -6.02
CA TYR A 129 -19.57 19.11 -6.16
C TYR A 129 -18.75 18.68 -7.36
N LYS A 130 -18.54 19.62 -8.27
CA LYS A 130 -17.63 19.46 -9.39
C LYS A 130 -16.34 20.20 -9.06
N ASN A 131 -15.18 19.53 -9.09
CA ASN A 131 -13.96 20.28 -8.91
C ASN A 131 -13.59 21.03 -10.18
N ASN A 132 -13.00 22.22 -10.00
CA ASN A 132 -12.47 23.07 -11.06
C ASN A 132 -10.98 22.85 -11.31
N LEU A 133 -10.46 21.73 -10.82
CA LEU A 133 -9.06 21.37 -10.95
C LEU A 133 -8.84 20.58 -12.23
N ASP A 134 -7.86 20.99 -13.02
CA ASP A 134 -7.41 20.23 -14.19
C ASP A 134 -6.54 19.04 -13.73
N ILE A 135 -7.23 17.96 -13.34
CA ILE A 135 -6.58 16.73 -12.89
C ILE A 135 -6.48 15.79 -14.08
N LYS A 136 -5.27 15.58 -14.57
CA LYS A 136 -4.97 14.65 -15.66
C LYS A 136 -4.69 13.27 -15.10
N PHE A 137 -5.52 12.29 -15.46
CA PHE A 137 -5.35 10.90 -15.06
C PHE A 137 -4.55 10.11 -16.10
N SER A 138 -3.64 9.26 -15.65
CA SER A 138 -3.04 8.26 -16.52
C SER A 138 -3.95 7.05 -16.66
N THR A 139 -4.24 6.65 -17.89
CA THR A 139 -5.04 5.45 -18.20
C THR A 139 -4.21 4.16 -18.25
N LYS A 140 -2.90 4.23 -18.06
CA LYS A 140 -1.99 3.08 -18.28
C LYS A 140 -1.98 2.03 -17.18
N HIS A 141 -2.31 2.37 -15.93
CA HIS A 141 -2.26 1.44 -14.81
C HIS A 141 -3.49 1.66 -13.92
N SER A 142 -4.48 0.81 -14.04
CA SER A 142 -5.66 0.69 -13.14
C SER A 142 -6.33 2.00 -12.69
N GLY A 143 -6.16 3.10 -13.43
CA GLY A 143 -6.81 4.38 -13.15
C GLY A 143 -6.33 5.13 -11.90
N HIS A 144 -5.20 4.74 -11.32
CA HIS A 144 -4.69 5.31 -10.08
C HIS A 144 -3.45 6.20 -10.26
N GLU A 145 -2.90 6.28 -11.47
CA GLU A 145 -1.76 7.16 -11.74
C GLU A 145 -2.22 8.51 -12.25
N ILE A 146 -1.84 9.55 -11.55
CA ILE A 146 -1.99 10.92 -12.00
C ILE A 146 -0.74 11.32 -12.79
N ASN A 147 -0.91 11.86 -13.99
CA ASN A 147 0.20 12.47 -14.70
C ASN A 147 0.51 13.83 -14.07
N TYR A 148 1.65 13.93 -13.42
CA TYR A 148 2.17 15.20 -12.94
C TYR A 148 2.79 15.99 -14.08
N ASP A 149 2.50 17.26 -14.11
CA ASP A 149 3.35 18.25 -14.75
C ASP A 149 4.58 18.57 -13.87
N ASP A 150 5.61 19.16 -14.42
CA ASP A 150 6.81 19.55 -13.65
C ASP A 150 6.49 20.56 -12.54
N ASN A 151 5.38 21.33 -12.70
CA ASN A 151 4.74 22.14 -11.69
C ASN A 151 3.30 21.66 -11.49
N PRO A 152 3.06 20.62 -10.68
CA PRO A 152 1.70 20.19 -10.41
C PRO A 152 0.95 21.33 -9.71
N ASN A 153 -0.24 21.66 -10.17
CA ASN A 153 -1.09 22.60 -9.46
C ASN A 153 -1.49 22.03 -8.10
N PHE A 154 -1.87 22.91 -7.19
CA PHE A 154 -2.20 22.54 -5.82
C PHE A 154 -3.31 21.49 -5.73
N GLY A 155 -4.26 21.49 -6.64
CA GLY A 155 -5.32 20.51 -6.68
C GLY A 155 -4.86 19.11 -7.05
N THR A 156 -3.93 18.99 -7.98
CA THR A 156 -3.27 17.70 -8.28
C THR A 156 -2.54 17.18 -7.05
N LEU A 157 -1.90 18.06 -6.29
CA LEU A 157 -1.23 17.73 -5.04
C LEU A 157 -2.23 17.23 -3.98
N LEU A 158 -3.35 17.94 -3.80
CA LEU A 158 -4.42 17.56 -2.87
C LEU A 158 -5.03 16.20 -3.21
N PHE A 159 -5.25 15.92 -4.49
CA PHE A 159 -5.78 14.64 -4.92
C PHE A 159 -4.85 13.47 -4.54
N TYR A 160 -3.55 13.65 -4.66
CA TYR A 160 -2.56 12.66 -4.23
C TYR A 160 -2.54 12.45 -2.73
N VAL A 161 -2.61 13.54 -1.99
CA VAL A 161 -2.73 13.48 -0.52
C VAL A 161 -3.94 12.68 -0.13
N PHE A 162 -5.09 12.98 -0.73
CA PHE A 162 -6.31 12.26 -0.49
C PHE A 162 -6.15 10.75 -0.73
N HIS A 163 -5.57 10.37 -1.87
CA HIS A 163 -5.37 8.96 -2.19
C HIS A 163 -4.45 8.24 -1.20
N TYR A 164 -3.36 8.88 -0.77
CA TYR A 164 -2.36 8.25 0.08
C TYR A 164 -2.64 8.36 1.58
N LEU A 165 -3.39 9.37 2.02
CA LEU A 165 -3.67 9.58 3.44
C LEU A 165 -5.07 9.12 3.86
N GLU A 166 -6.07 9.29 3.01
CA GLU A 166 -7.48 9.01 3.35
C GLU A 166 -7.96 7.59 3.00
N ASP A 167 -7.16 6.79 2.31
CA ASP A 167 -7.53 5.44 1.88
C ASP A 167 -7.67 4.43 3.04
N THR A 168 -7.69 4.91 4.28
CA THR A 168 -7.89 4.08 5.46
C THR A 168 -9.35 3.95 5.89
N LYS A 169 -10.27 4.73 5.30
CA LYS A 169 -11.67 4.79 5.75
C LYS A 169 -12.45 3.47 5.64
N GLY A 170 -12.03 2.57 4.76
CA GLY A 170 -12.64 1.24 4.57
C GLY A 170 -12.08 0.13 5.47
N PHE A 171 -11.03 0.42 6.26
CA PHE A 171 -10.31 -0.57 7.05
C PHE A 171 -10.46 -0.36 8.55
N GLY A 172 -10.38 -1.46 9.29
CA GLY A 172 -10.09 -1.46 10.72
C GLY A 172 -8.59 -1.21 10.96
N LYS A 173 -8.21 -1.08 12.23
CA LYS A 173 -6.85 -0.75 12.64
C LYS A 173 -6.43 -1.59 13.84
N TYR A 174 -5.19 -2.10 13.81
CA TYR A 174 -4.47 -2.48 15.01
C TYR A 174 -3.76 -1.22 15.51
N LEU A 175 -4.45 -0.47 16.39
CA LEU A 175 -4.01 0.86 16.82
C LEU A 175 -3.05 0.74 18.00
N ILE A 176 -1.88 1.34 17.86
CA ILE A 176 -0.88 1.48 18.91
C ILE A 176 -0.89 2.94 19.37
N GLN A 177 -1.11 3.15 20.67
CA GLN A 177 -1.12 4.48 21.27
C GLN A 177 0.29 5.05 21.41
N PRO A 178 0.44 6.38 21.49
CA PRO A 178 1.71 7.01 21.75
C PRO A 178 2.38 6.49 23.04
N SER A 179 3.70 6.50 23.04
CA SER A 179 4.46 6.27 24.28
C SER A 179 4.26 7.41 25.26
N LYS A 180 4.21 7.10 26.56
CA LYS A 180 4.22 8.13 27.62
C LYS A 180 5.55 8.90 27.64
N ASN A 181 6.63 8.24 27.18
CA ASN A 181 8.00 8.80 27.14
C ASN A 181 8.60 8.61 25.74
N PRO A 182 8.15 9.33 24.70
CA PRO A 182 8.66 9.18 23.35
C PRO A 182 10.13 9.56 23.26
N ILE A 183 10.87 8.90 22.35
CA ILE A 183 12.26 9.27 22.09
C ILE A 183 12.29 10.70 21.53
N LYS A 184 13.04 11.58 22.20
CA LYS A 184 13.36 12.92 21.71
C LYS A 184 14.75 12.89 21.11
N PHE A 185 14.85 13.19 19.82
CA PHE A 185 16.12 13.22 19.12
C PHE A 185 16.87 14.53 19.40
N LYS A 186 18.16 14.43 19.66
CA LYS A 186 19.06 15.58 19.57
C LYS A 186 19.24 15.93 18.09
N SER A 187 19.58 17.17 17.81
CA SER A 187 19.85 17.64 16.45
C SER A 187 21.21 18.31 16.35
N ASN A 188 21.83 18.18 15.19
CA ASN A 188 23.02 18.94 14.76
C ASN A 188 22.83 19.25 13.28
N LEU A 189 21.85 20.12 13.00
CA LEU A 189 21.34 20.35 11.66
C LEU A 189 22.39 20.96 10.74
N LYS A 190 22.50 20.37 9.55
CA LYS A 190 23.32 20.88 8.45
C LYS A 190 22.42 21.23 7.27
N ASP A 191 22.76 22.31 6.60
CA ASP A 191 22.11 22.69 5.36
C ASP A 191 22.56 21.76 4.22
N ASP A 192 21.60 21.13 3.55
CA ASP A 192 21.86 20.30 2.37
C ASP A 192 21.11 20.84 1.16
N LYS A 193 21.83 21.58 0.30
CA LYS A 193 21.29 22.21 -0.91
C LYS A 193 20.70 21.19 -1.87
N VAL A 194 21.22 19.94 -1.91
CA VAL A 194 20.71 18.88 -2.78
C VAL A 194 19.34 18.40 -2.29
N VAL A 195 19.20 18.14 -0.99
CA VAL A 195 17.92 17.76 -0.37
C VAL A 195 16.90 18.86 -0.58
N LYS A 196 17.22 20.11 -0.26
CA LYS A 196 16.31 21.27 -0.45
C LYS A 196 15.84 21.40 -1.89
N LYS A 197 16.78 21.33 -2.86
CA LYS A 197 16.43 21.40 -4.29
C LYS A 197 15.51 20.26 -4.70
N GLN A 198 15.72 19.04 -4.20
CA GLN A 198 14.86 17.91 -4.52
C GLN A 198 13.45 18.08 -3.92
N LEU A 199 13.32 18.58 -2.71
CA LEU A 199 12.04 18.91 -2.08
C LEU A 199 11.28 20.02 -2.82
N GLN A 200 11.99 20.98 -3.39
CA GLN A 200 11.39 22.07 -4.17
C GLN A 200 10.94 21.64 -5.56
N THR A 201 11.60 20.65 -6.19
CA THR A 201 11.41 20.35 -7.61
C THR A 201 10.87 18.95 -7.88
N LYS A 202 10.83 18.06 -6.88
CA LYS A 202 10.40 16.66 -7.02
C LYS A 202 9.23 16.34 -6.10
N ALA A 203 8.69 15.14 -6.24
CA ALA A 203 7.58 14.67 -5.43
C ALA A 203 8.00 14.18 -4.03
N ILE A 204 9.15 14.61 -3.55
CA ILE A 204 9.62 14.31 -2.20
C ILE A 204 8.90 15.21 -1.20
N LEU A 205 8.45 14.63 -0.12
CA LEU A 205 7.63 15.29 0.88
C LEU A 205 8.41 15.57 2.16
N SER A 206 9.28 14.64 2.55
CA SER A 206 10.09 14.79 3.75
C SER A 206 11.37 13.97 3.64
N TYR A 207 12.39 14.46 4.30
CA TYR A 207 13.70 13.83 4.38
C TYR A 207 14.28 13.99 5.77
N LEU A 208 14.71 12.88 6.38
CA LEU A 208 15.47 12.85 7.62
C LEU A 208 16.77 12.08 7.40
N TYR A 209 17.88 12.65 7.84
CA TYR A 209 19.13 11.92 8.00
C TYR A 209 19.57 11.97 9.46
N PHE A 210 19.77 10.79 10.01
CA PHE A 210 20.18 10.57 11.39
C PHE A 210 21.54 9.88 11.42
N GLU A 211 22.43 10.35 12.26
CA GLU A 211 23.77 9.80 12.43
C GLU A 211 24.25 10.02 13.88
N ASN A 212 24.79 8.97 14.50
CA ASN A 212 25.35 9.01 15.85
C ASN A 212 24.43 9.74 16.86
N ASP A 213 23.21 9.23 17.00
CA ASP A 213 22.17 9.71 17.91
C ASP A 213 21.69 11.17 17.69
N LYS A 214 21.99 11.77 16.54
CA LYS A 214 21.57 13.11 16.18
C LYS A 214 20.89 13.15 14.82
N ILE A 215 19.87 14.00 14.69
CA ILE A 215 19.33 14.36 13.38
C ILE A 215 20.27 15.39 12.75
N ILE A 216 20.77 15.07 11.56
CA ILE A 216 21.71 15.89 10.80
C ILE A 216 21.01 16.69 9.71
N ILE A 217 19.98 16.09 9.07
CA ILE A 217 19.14 16.77 8.08
C ILE A 217 17.70 16.51 8.46
N ASP A 218 16.92 17.58 8.52
CA ASP A 218 15.52 17.57 8.89
C ASP A 218 14.76 18.52 7.98
N GLU A 219 14.29 17.98 6.86
CA GLU A 219 13.65 18.78 5.83
C GLU A 219 12.27 18.23 5.48
N ILE A 220 11.33 19.14 5.26
CA ILE A 220 9.98 18.85 4.77
C ILE A 220 9.71 19.72 3.55
N SER A 221 8.82 19.30 2.68
CA SER A 221 8.44 20.07 1.49
C SER A 221 8.03 21.51 1.87
N PRO A 222 8.43 22.53 1.10
CA PRO A 222 8.10 23.92 1.38
C PRO A 222 6.60 24.20 1.51
N LYS A 223 6.24 25.24 2.26
CA LYS A 223 4.83 25.62 2.51
C LYS A 223 4.07 26.05 1.26
N ASP A 224 4.75 26.62 0.29
CA ASP A 224 4.20 27.01 -1.02
C ASP A 224 4.02 25.80 -1.96
N ARG A 225 4.34 24.62 -1.48
CA ARG A 225 4.22 23.38 -2.20
C ARG A 225 3.40 22.36 -1.39
N PHE A 226 4.01 21.22 -1.01
CA PHE A 226 3.33 20.18 -0.23
C PHE A 226 3.30 20.46 1.28
N GLY A 227 4.20 21.29 1.79
CA GLY A 227 4.33 21.56 3.23
C GLY A 227 3.14 22.28 3.86
N ILE A 228 2.22 22.81 3.05
CA ILE A 228 0.96 23.33 3.58
C ILE A 228 0.05 22.20 4.12
N ILE A 229 0.19 20.99 3.57
CA ILE A 229 -0.65 19.84 3.89
C ILE A 229 0.10 18.86 4.80
N PHE A 230 1.38 18.61 4.48
CA PHE A 230 2.20 17.65 5.17
C PHE A 230 2.96 18.28 6.31
N LYS A 231 2.71 17.81 7.51
CA LYS A 231 3.34 18.26 8.75
C LYS A 231 4.09 17.12 9.42
N ASN A 232 4.79 17.42 10.49
CA ASN A 232 5.60 16.44 11.21
C ASN A 232 4.79 15.29 11.80
N ASP A 233 3.55 15.53 12.17
CA ASP A 233 2.61 14.56 12.74
C ASP A 233 1.76 13.84 11.67
N THR A 234 1.86 14.23 10.40
CA THR A 234 1.16 13.58 9.29
C THR A 234 1.51 12.09 9.24
N LYS A 235 0.48 11.24 9.19
CA LYS A 235 0.64 9.78 9.15
C LYS A 235 0.78 9.29 7.73
N TRP A 236 2.00 9.03 7.35
CA TRP A 236 2.38 8.54 6.03
C TRP A 236 2.05 7.06 5.85
N SER A 237 1.63 6.69 4.65
CA SER A 237 1.54 5.28 4.29
C SER A 237 2.93 4.67 4.18
N SER A 238 3.13 3.51 4.81
CA SER A 238 4.34 2.71 4.60
C SER A 238 4.46 2.19 3.19
N MET A 239 3.33 2.00 2.51
CA MET A 239 3.31 1.14 1.34
C MET A 239 4.05 -0.18 1.65
N SER A 240 4.92 -0.63 0.77
CA SER A 240 5.67 -1.89 0.98
C SER A 240 6.72 -1.85 2.07
N MET A 241 7.08 -0.68 2.66
CA MET A 241 7.90 -0.65 3.87
C MET A 241 7.24 -1.42 5.02
N GLY A 242 5.91 -1.50 5.04
CA GLY A 242 5.16 -2.28 6.01
C GLY A 242 5.50 -3.76 6.00
N LYS A 243 6.00 -4.30 4.88
CA LYS A 243 6.47 -5.67 4.78
C LYS A 243 7.63 -5.93 5.73
N SER A 244 8.61 -5.03 5.75
CA SER A 244 9.75 -5.11 6.66
C SER A 244 9.33 -4.93 8.13
N LEU A 245 8.30 -4.10 8.38
CA LEU A 245 7.76 -3.95 9.74
C LEU A 245 7.05 -5.22 10.22
N VAL A 246 6.36 -5.96 9.34
CA VAL A 246 5.81 -7.28 9.66
C VAL A 246 6.92 -8.26 10.02
N SER A 247 8.04 -8.22 9.29
CA SER A 247 9.22 -9.03 9.63
C SER A 247 9.77 -8.70 11.03
N TYR A 248 9.88 -7.41 11.35
CA TYR A 248 10.32 -6.98 12.67
C TYR A 248 9.37 -7.47 13.79
N VAL A 249 8.05 -7.39 13.57
CA VAL A 249 7.04 -7.97 14.47
C VAL A 249 7.20 -9.49 14.58
N THR A 250 7.51 -10.18 13.48
CA THR A 250 7.77 -11.63 13.44
C THR A 250 8.99 -12.00 14.30
N GLY A 251 10.09 -11.23 14.21
CA GLY A 251 11.26 -11.41 15.07
C GLY A 251 10.92 -11.30 16.55
N HIS A 252 10.10 -10.32 16.91
CA HIS A 252 9.60 -10.19 18.29
C HIS A 252 8.68 -11.34 18.71
N ALA A 253 7.85 -11.86 17.80
CA ALA A 253 6.99 -13.01 18.09
C ALA A 253 7.82 -14.29 18.34
N ILE A 254 8.91 -14.47 17.60
CA ILE A 254 9.87 -15.56 17.84
C ILE A 254 10.54 -15.37 19.21
N CYS A 255 11.06 -14.20 19.49
CA CYS A 255 11.72 -13.90 20.75
C CYS A 255 10.79 -13.93 21.96
N GLY A 256 9.50 -13.71 21.76
CA GLY A 256 8.47 -13.85 22.78
C GLY A 256 7.97 -15.29 22.97
N GLY A 257 8.54 -16.27 22.24
CA GLY A 257 8.17 -17.69 22.34
C GLY A 257 6.82 -18.05 21.70
N TYR A 258 6.22 -17.15 20.91
CA TYR A 258 4.97 -17.44 20.18
C TYR A 258 5.23 -18.29 18.93
N ILE A 259 6.40 -18.18 18.33
CA ILE A 259 6.87 -18.95 17.17
C ILE A 259 8.23 -19.51 17.54
N ASP A 260 8.47 -20.81 17.28
CA ASP A 260 9.68 -21.48 17.73
C ASP A 260 10.95 -20.93 17.05
N SER A 261 10.90 -20.74 15.74
CA SER A 261 12.04 -20.22 14.97
C SER A 261 11.61 -19.75 13.57
N ILE A 262 12.55 -19.16 12.83
CA ILE A 262 12.33 -18.83 11.40
C ILE A 262 12.26 -20.08 10.50
N ASP A 263 12.64 -21.25 11.02
CA ASP A 263 12.49 -22.53 10.30
C ASP A 263 11.15 -23.23 10.56
N SER A 264 10.30 -22.68 11.42
CA SER A 264 8.96 -23.19 11.66
C SER A 264 8.16 -23.24 10.35
N THR A 265 7.44 -24.33 10.13
CA THR A 265 6.42 -24.43 9.08
C THR A 265 5.10 -23.89 9.61
N LEU A 266 4.24 -23.43 8.69
CA LEU A 266 2.95 -22.85 9.07
C LEU A 266 1.82 -23.88 9.12
N ASN A 267 2.17 -25.17 9.31
CA ASN A 267 1.24 -26.30 9.26
C ASN A 267 0.27 -26.39 10.46
N ASP A 268 0.59 -25.70 11.54
CA ASP A 268 -0.24 -25.57 12.74
C ASP A 268 -1.34 -24.49 12.62
N TRP A 269 -1.41 -23.78 11.50
CA TRP A 269 -2.46 -22.80 11.25
C TRP A 269 -3.58 -23.39 10.39
N PRO A 270 -4.77 -23.70 10.96
CA PRO A 270 -5.84 -24.42 10.27
C PRO A 270 -6.34 -23.70 9.01
N LEU A 271 -6.34 -22.35 9.01
CA LEU A 271 -6.85 -21.55 7.90
C LEU A 271 -6.13 -21.81 6.57
N ILE A 272 -4.82 -22.10 6.62
CA ILE A 272 -4.02 -22.31 5.41
C ILE A 272 -3.54 -23.76 5.24
N LYS A 273 -4.06 -24.68 6.05
CA LYS A 273 -3.62 -26.11 6.10
C LYS A 273 -3.51 -26.73 4.72
N ASP A 274 -4.49 -26.50 3.86
CA ASP A 274 -4.56 -27.09 2.52
C ASP A 274 -3.97 -26.21 1.43
N THR A 275 -3.05 -25.30 1.79
CA THR A 275 -2.38 -24.38 0.84
C THR A 275 -0.88 -24.63 0.79
N LEU A 276 -0.26 -24.17 -0.30
CA LEU A 276 1.19 -24.21 -0.47
C LEU A 276 1.98 -23.60 0.71
N TYR A 277 1.39 -22.61 1.40
CA TYR A 277 2.08 -21.89 2.46
C TYR A 277 2.25 -22.70 3.74
N SER A 278 1.33 -23.63 4.05
CA SER A 278 1.44 -24.49 5.22
C SER A 278 2.68 -25.40 5.19
N LYS A 279 3.15 -25.74 3.97
CA LYS A 279 4.29 -26.63 3.73
C LYS A 279 5.63 -25.90 3.68
N LYS A 280 5.64 -24.56 3.79
CA LYS A 280 6.85 -23.75 3.67
C LYS A 280 7.37 -23.32 5.03
N LYS A 281 8.70 -23.26 5.14
CA LYS A 281 9.35 -22.63 6.27
C LYS A 281 9.07 -21.14 6.29
N LEU A 282 8.94 -20.55 7.45
CA LEU A 282 8.69 -19.13 7.63
C LEU A 282 9.76 -18.29 6.92
N ILE A 283 11.02 -18.69 6.96
CA ILE A 283 12.11 -17.98 6.26
C ILE A 283 11.94 -17.97 4.73
N ASP A 284 11.41 -19.03 4.14
CA ASP A 284 11.18 -19.06 2.68
C ASP A 284 10.09 -18.03 2.29
N ILE A 285 9.06 -17.90 3.12
CA ILE A 285 7.99 -16.90 2.91
C ILE A 285 8.52 -15.49 3.18
N LEU A 286 9.30 -15.30 4.25
CA LEU A 286 9.98 -14.03 4.57
C LEU A 286 10.90 -13.56 3.44
N ASN A 287 11.56 -14.49 2.76
CA ASN A 287 12.46 -14.21 1.65
C ASN A 287 11.73 -14.08 0.28
N MET A 288 10.38 -14.08 0.27
CA MET A 288 9.61 -14.07 -0.99
C MET A 288 9.97 -15.23 -1.93
N ALA A 289 10.20 -16.41 -1.35
CA ALA A 289 10.57 -17.63 -2.07
C ALA A 289 9.61 -18.80 -1.74
N ALA A 290 8.35 -18.50 -1.47
CA ALA A 290 7.32 -19.48 -1.15
C ALA A 290 7.00 -20.45 -2.30
N GLY A 291 7.38 -20.13 -3.54
CA GLY A 291 7.06 -20.97 -4.71
C GLY A 291 5.63 -20.75 -5.20
N ASP A 292 5.08 -19.57 -4.98
CA ASP A 292 3.68 -19.19 -5.24
C ASP A 292 3.42 -18.55 -6.62
N GLN A 293 4.47 -18.46 -7.49
CA GLN A 293 4.42 -17.79 -8.78
C GLN A 293 3.31 -18.30 -9.72
N LYS A 294 2.86 -19.54 -9.52
CA LYS A 294 1.76 -20.13 -10.30
C LYS A 294 0.41 -19.51 -9.97
N TYR A 295 0.22 -19.06 -8.73
CA TYR A 295 -1.07 -18.64 -8.18
C TYR A 295 -1.18 -17.13 -8.00
N VAL A 296 -0.08 -16.46 -7.74
CA VAL A 296 0.00 -15.04 -7.39
C VAL A 296 0.72 -14.29 -8.50
N ASP A 297 0.23 -13.12 -8.86
CA ASP A 297 0.92 -12.22 -9.78
C ASP A 297 1.82 -11.21 -9.04
N ASP A 298 2.61 -10.47 -9.82
CA ASP A 298 3.51 -9.44 -9.30
C ASP A 298 2.76 -8.14 -8.91
N HIS A 299 1.42 -8.08 -9.09
CA HIS A 299 0.60 -6.87 -9.01
C HIS A 299 -0.53 -6.98 -7.99
N ASP A 300 -0.31 -7.60 -6.85
CA ASP A 300 -1.27 -7.67 -5.75
C ASP A 300 -2.56 -8.48 -6.05
N GLY A 301 -2.57 -9.36 -7.06
CA GLY A 301 -3.72 -10.17 -7.45
C GLY A 301 -3.46 -11.67 -7.49
N LEU A 302 -4.54 -12.44 -7.39
CA LEU A 302 -4.55 -13.87 -7.67
C LEU A 302 -4.73 -14.10 -9.17
N LYS A 303 -3.86 -14.89 -9.79
CA LYS A 303 -3.81 -15.06 -11.25
C LYS A 303 -5.12 -15.59 -11.86
N LYS A 304 -5.80 -16.48 -11.15
CA LYS A 304 -7.03 -17.10 -11.64
C LYS A 304 -8.21 -16.11 -11.67
N THR A 305 -8.39 -15.31 -10.61
CA THR A 305 -9.56 -14.46 -10.44
C THR A 305 -9.26 -12.96 -10.60
N GLY A 306 -7.98 -12.58 -10.56
CA GLY A 306 -7.58 -11.19 -10.47
C GLY A 306 -7.98 -10.51 -9.15
N ARG A 307 -8.41 -11.30 -8.15
CA ARG A 307 -8.85 -10.78 -6.85
C ARG A 307 -7.67 -10.22 -6.08
N TRP A 308 -7.83 -8.99 -5.62
CA TRP A 308 -6.79 -8.27 -4.89
C TRP A 308 -6.68 -8.74 -3.45
N TYR A 309 -5.54 -9.29 -3.06
CA TYR A 309 -5.30 -9.77 -1.70
C TYR A 309 -5.06 -8.64 -0.67
N ASN A 310 -4.92 -7.40 -1.13
CA ASN A 310 -4.86 -6.24 -0.21
C ASN A 310 -6.22 -5.82 0.36
N ILE A 311 -7.33 -6.37 -0.15
CA ILE A 311 -8.69 -5.98 0.26
C ILE A 311 -9.36 -7.08 1.07
N HIS A 312 -9.13 -8.33 0.68
CA HIS A 312 -9.85 -9.48 1.21
C HIS A 312 -9.07 -10.20 2.32
N PRO A 313 -9.71 -10.79 3.34
CA PRO A 313 -9.04 -11.60 4.36
C PRO A 313 -8.44 -12.87 3.75
N ILE A 314 -7.49 -13.50 4.46
CA ILE A 314 -6.84 -14.71 3.99
C ILE A 314 -7.83 -15.85 3.74
N SER A 315 -8.88 -15.96 4.56
CA SER A 315 -9.97 -16.93 4.39
C SER A 315 -10.62 -16.90 3.01
N SER A 316 -10.69 -15.73 2.39
CA SER A 316 -11.26 -15.56 1.04
C SER A 316 -10.46 -16.23 -0.07
N PHE A 317 -9.19 -16.56 0.18
CA PHE A 317 -8.28 -17.17 -0.79
C PHE A 317 -7.94 -18.60 -0.44
N ALA A 318 -7.74 -18.89 0.85
CA ALA A 318 -7.26 -20.17 1.33
C ALA A 318 -8.20 -21.31 0.94
N ASN A 319 -9.51 -21.10 1.07
CA ASN A 319 -10.53 -22.11 0.80
C ASN A 319 -10.97 -22.20 -0.67
N LEU A 320 -10.51 -21.29 -1.52
CA LEU A 320 -10.93 -21.21 -2.93
C LEU A 320 -9.73 -21.40 -3.88
N GLU A 321 -8.95 -20.34 -4.04
CA GLU A 321 -7.93 -20.29 -5.10
C GLU A 321 -6.61 -20.96 -4.71
N LEU A 322 -6.31 -21.00 -3.41
CA LEU A 322 -5.12 -21.63 -2.87
C LEU A 322 -5.39 -23.03 -2.31
N LYS A 323 -6.64 -23.48 -2.24
CA LYS A 323 -6.98 -24.82 -1.78
C LYS A 323 -6.29 -25.86 -2.65
N ASN A 324 -5.63 -26.84 -2.03
CA ASN A 324 -4.84 -27.88 -2.67
C ASN A 324 -3.72 -27.35 -3.58
N SER A 325 -3.25 -26.12 -3.33
CA SER A 325 -2.11 -25.57 -4.06
C SER A 325 -0.80 -26.21 -3.58
N GLU A 326 0.11 -26.44 -4.53
CA GLU A 326 1.43 -26.97 -4.27
C GLU A 326 2.50 -25.92 -4.60
N PRO A 327 3.54 -25.79 -3.74
CA PRO A 327 4.62 -24.86 -4.05
C PRO A 327 5.43 -25.35 -5.26
N SER A 328 5.91 -24.42 -6.06
CA SER A 328 6.90 -24.77 -7.07
C SER A 328 8.22 -25.15 -6.38
N ASN A 329 8.97 -26.09 -6.98
CA ASN A 329 10.29 -26.50 -6.46
C ASN A 329 11.37 -25.41 -6.58
N SER A 330 11.05 -24.29 -7.18
CA SER A 330 11.97 -23.18 -7.42
C SER A 330 12.01 -22.26 -6.21
N LYS A 331 13.16 -22.17 -5.54
CA LYS A 331 13.46 -21.14 -4.52
C LYS A 331 13.74 -19.76 -5.14
N LYS A 332 13.01 -19.38 -6.20
CA LYS A 332 13.19 -18.09 -6.87
C LYS A 332 12.47 -16.99 -6.10
N TYR A 333 13.12 -15.85 -5.99
CA TYR A 333 12.52 -14.63 -5.51
C TYR A 333 11.28 -14.27 -6.35
N HIS A 334 10.15 -14.11 -5.67
CA HIS A 334 8.88 -13.68 -6.26
C HIS A 334 8.20 -12.69 -5.34
N TYR A 335 8.41 -11.41 -5.62
CA TYR A 335 7.90 -10.33 -4.79
C TYR A 335 6.39 -10.20 -4.91
N ASN A 336 5.67 -10.35 -3.79
CA ASN A 336 4.23 -10.13 -3.72
C ASN A 336 3.79 -9.74 -2.30
N GLY A 337 2.61 -9.16 -2.16
CA GLY A 337 2.09 -8.74 -0.86
C GLY A 337 1.33 -9.86 -0.12
N LEU A 338 0.88 -10.91 -0.83
CA LEU A 338 0.15 -12.02 -0.19
C LEU A 338 1.05 -12.77 0.78
N ALA A 339 2.30 -13.06 0.40
CA ALA A 339 3.28 -13.70 1.28
C ALA A 339 3.42 -12.94 2.61
N THR A 340 3.47 -11.60 2.56
CA THR A 340 3.56 -10.79 3.78
C THR A 340 2.26 -10.82 4.60
N ASN A 341 1.10 -10.77 3.95
CA ASN A 341 -0.18 -10.89 4.66
C ASN A 341 -0.32 -12.27 5.31
N ILE A 342 0.19 -13.34 4.69
CA ILE A 342 0.27 -14.69 5.29
C ILE A 342 1.12 -14.64 6.57
N ILE A 343 2.33 -14.07 6.52
CA ILE A 343 3.21 -13.92 7.69
C ILE A 343 2.51 -13.13 8.79
N MET A 344 1.95 -11.95 8.46
CA MET A 344 1.25 -11.09 9.42
C MET A 344 0.15 -11.86 10.15
N ASN A 345 -0.69 -12.59 9.41
CA ASN A 345 -1.81 -13.30 9.97
C ASN A 345 -1.39 -14.61 10.67
N TYR A 346 -0.27 -15.20 10.29
CA TYR A 346 0.35 -16.28 11.07
C TYR A 346 0.81 -15.79 12.44
N VAL A 347 1.47 -14.64 12.52
CA VAL A 347 1.81 -14.00 13.80
C VAL A 347 0.55 -13.72 14.63
N ILE A 348 -0.52 -13.18 14.00
CA ILE A 348 -1.81 -12.95 14.67
C ILE A 348 -2.36 -14.28 15.24
N HIS A 349 -2.35 -15.34 14.44
CA HIS A 349 -2.77 -16.68 14.88
C HIS A 349 -1.96 -17.19 16.08
N LYS A 350 -0.65 -17.13 16.02
CA LYS A 350 0.25 -17.63 17.06
C LYS A 350 0.16 -16.82 18.36
N THR A 351 -0.02 -15.53 18.26
CA THR A 351 -0.15 -14.62 19.42
C THR A 351 -1.59 -14.52 19.95
N ASN A 352 -2.58 -14.87 19.11
CA ASN A 352 -4.00 -14.79 19.45
C ASN A 352 -4.37 -13.44 20.09
N LYS A 353 -5.03 -13.43 21.25
CA LYS A 353 -5.41 -12.21 22.00
C LYS A 353 -4.22 -11.34 22.43
N ASP A 354 -3.00 -11.88 22.45
CA ASP A 354 -1.79 -11.13 22.80
C ASP A 354 -1.21 -10.31 21.64
N PHE A 355 -1.76 -10.39 20.42
CA PHE A 355 -1.21 -9.66 19.28
C PHE A 355 -1.13 -8.13 19.50
N GLN A 356 -2.19 -7.53 20.05
CA GLN A 356 -2.17 -6.10 20.36
C GLN A 356 -1.14 -5.75 21.45
N LYS A 357 -0.94 -6.63 22.41
CA LYS A 357 0.08 -6.49 23.46
C LYS A 357 1.48 -6.54 22.84
N LEU A 358 1.74 -7.50 21.95
CA LEU A 358 3.00 -7.58 21.21
C LEU A 358 3.28 -6.28 20.43
N LEU A 359 2.29 -5.75 19.70
CA LEU A 359 2.47 -4.48 18.98
C LEU A 359 2.78 -3.32 19.91
N ASN A 360 2.14 -3.25 21.07
CA ASN A 360 2.40 -2.20 22.07
C ASN A 360 3.83 -2.32 22.66
N GLU A 361 4.31 -3.55 22.94
CA GLU A 361 5.70 -3.75 23.40
C GLU A 361 6.71 -3.23 22.36
N ILE A 362 6.47 -3.51 21.07
CA ILE A 362 7.37 -3.13 19.98
C ILE A 362 7.35 -1.62 19.74
N PHE A 363 6.18 -1.07 19.46
CA PHE A 363 6.09 0.30 18.94
C PHE A 363 5.90 1.35 20.02
N GLN A 364 5.12 1.05 21.07
CA GLN A 364 4.88 2.00 22.15
C GLN A 364 6.02 2.01 23.16
N LYS A 365 6.48 0.82 23.62
CA LYS A 365 7.46 0.74 24.70
C LYS A 365 8.89 0.74 24.18
N LYS A 366 9.22 -0.05 23.13
CA LYS A 366 10.58 -0.14 22.60
C LYS A 366 10.91 0.99 21.63
N ALA A 367 10.18 1.11 20.53
CA ALA A 367 10.39 2.21 19.57
C ALA A 367 9.98 3.58 20.15
N ARG A 368 9.14 3.60 21.18
CA ARG A 368 8.72 4.80 21.90
C ARG A 368 8.17 5.88 20.96
N VAL A 369 7.21 5.47 20.10
CA VAL A 369 6.56 6.37 19.14
C VAL A 369 5.88 7.54 19.84
N GLU A 370 5.91 8.73 19.23
CA GLU A 370 5.32 9.95 19.76
C GLU A 370 3.86 10.14 19.34
N ASN A 371 3.50 9.64 18.17
CA ASN A 371 2.14 9.68 17.67
C ASN A 371 1.57 8.25 17.61
N SER A 372 0.25 8.12 17.62
CA SER A 372 -0.35 6.83 17.36
C SER A 372 0.06 6.29 15.99
N VAL A 373 0.38 5.01 15.94
CA VAL A 373 0.71 4.28 14.70
C VAL A 373 -0.20 3.06 14.57
N PHE A 374 -0.35 2.51 13.37
CA PHE A 374 -1.24 1.37 13.20
C PHE A 374 -0.97 0.55 11.95
N PHE A 375 -1.24 -0.74 12.03
CA PHE A 375 -1.45 -1.60 10.88
C PHE A 375 -2.92 -1.57 10.46
N LEU A 376 -3.19 -1.75 9.17
CA LEU A 376 -4.56 -1.90 8.67
C LEU A 376 -5.04 -3.35 8.86
N LYS A 377 -6.36 -3.51 9.00
CA LYS A 377 -7.04 -4.81 8.94
C LYS A 377 -8.39 -4.69 8.22
N SER A 378 -8.94 -5.79 7.75
CA SER A 378 -10.32 -5.85 7.27
C SER A 378 -11.28 -5.51 8.41
N LYS A 379 -12.30 -4.67 8.13
CA LYS A 379 -13.07 -3.99 9.18
C LYS A 379 -14.01 -4.88 10.00
N ILE A 380 -14.57 -5.92 9.38
CA ILE A 380 -15.66 -6.74 9.95
C ILE A 380 -15.28 -8.22 9.94
N VAL A 381 -13.99 -8.52 10.00
CA VAL A 381 -13.50 -9.89 9.88
C VAL A 381 -12.75 -10.23 11.16
N PRO A 382 -13.14 -11.31 11.85
CA PRO A 382 -12.43 -11.75 13.04
C PRO A 382 -11.01 -12.21 12.73
N ASP A 383 -10.14 -12.21 13.75
CA ASP A 383 -8.72 -12.45 13.58
C ASP A 383 -8.42 -13.88 13.06
N GLU A 384 -9.29 -14.85 13.34
CA GLU A 384 -9.20 -16.23 12.86
C GLU A 384 -9.34 -16.36 11.34
N GLN A 385 -9.92 -15.36 10.69
CA GLN A 385 -10.08 -15.32 9.23
C GLN A 385 -8.94 -14.61 8.51
N GLY A 386 -7.92 -14.16 9.22
CA GLY A 386 -6.75 -13.51 8.65
C GLY A 386 -7.02 -12.13 8.08
N PRO A 387 -7.50 -11.15 8.89
CA PRO A 387 -7.86 -9.81 8.44
C PRO A 387 -6.67 -8.88 8.30
N GLY A 388 -5.52 -9.21 8.88
CA GLY A 388 -4.35 -8.34 9.00
C GLY A 388 -3.72 -7.98 7.67
N ARG A 389 -3.25 -6.74 7.58
CA ARG A 389 -2.58 -6.15 6.40
C ARG A 389 -1.23 -5.60 6.80
N TYR A 390 -0.24 -5.78 5.93
CA TYR A 390 1.09 -5.20 6.15
C TYR A 390 1.13 -3.67 6.01
N SER A 391 0.08 -3.03 5.48
CA SER A 391 0.02 -1.58 5.37
C SER A 391 0.05 -0.90 6.74
N PHE A 392 1.04 -0.04 6.95
CA PHE A 392 1.30 0.63 8.21
C PHE A 392 1.24 2.15 8.05
N ARG A 393 0.93 2.87 9.11
CA ARG A 393 0.84 4.33 9.15
C ARG A 393 1.62 4.88 10.33
N ALA A 394 2.53 5.80 10.06
CA ALA A 394 3.33 6.50 11.07
C ALA A 394 3.72 7.88 10.61
N SER A 395 4.09 8.77 11.54
CA SER A 395 4.72 10.04 11.21
C SER A 395 6.17 9.85 10.74
N ARG A 396 6.75 10.87 10.12
CA ARG A 396 8.15 10.84 9.67
C ARG A 396 9.12 10.54 10.81
N TYR A 397 8.91 11.16 11.97
CA TYR A 397 9.74 10.90 13.15
C TYR A 397 9.44 9.54 13.80
N ASP A 398 8.21 9.05 13.72
CA ASP A 398 7.90 7.72 14.25
C ASP A 398 8.52 6.63 13.39
N TYR A 399 8.61 6.82 12.05
CA TYR A 399 9.41 5.95 11.20
C TYR A 399 10.90 5.97 11.59
N LEU A 400 11.45 7.13 11.96
CA LEU A 400 12.84 7.22 12.47
C LEU A 400 12.99 6.49 13.81
N ARG A 401 12.02 6.63 14.74
CA ARG A 401 12.03 5.90 16.03
C ARG A 401 12.01 4.39 15.85
N ILE A 402 11.17 3.91 14.92
CA ILE A 402 11.08 2.48 14.58
C ILE A 402 12.40 2.01 13.95
N ALA A 403 12.96 2.76 13.01
CA ALA A 403 14.23 2.43 12.39
C ALA A 403 15.37 2.41 13.41
N LYS A 404 15.38 3.35 14.38
CA LYS A 404 16.34 3.34 15.48
C LYS A 404 16.16 2.10 16.37
N ALA A 405 14.94 1.70 16.69
CA ALA A 405 14.70 0.50 17.48
C ALA A 405 15.25 -0.77 16.79
N ILE A 406 15.08 -0.87 15.46
CA ILE A 406 15.69 -1.97 14.67
C ILE A 406 17.21 -1.93 14.75
N MET A 407 17.81 -0.74 14.61
CA MET A 407 19.26 -0.53 14.73
C MET A 407 19.77 -0.91 16.12
N ASP A 408 19.10 -0.44 17.17
CA ASP A 408 19.46 -0.71 18.56
C ASP A 408 19.39 -2.20 18.91
N ASP A 409 18.37 -2.91 18.40
CA ASP A 409 18.26 -4.34 18.57
C ASP A 409 19.47 -5.09 18.01
N TYR A 410 19.86 -4.72 16.80
CA TYR A 410 21.02 -5.31 16.14
C TYR A 410 22.31 -5.01 16.90
N GLN A 411 22.55 -3.74 17.26
CA GLN A 411 23.78 -3.29 17.93
C GLN A 411 23.93 -3.86 19.34
N SER A 412 22.83 -4.02 20.06
CA SER A 412 22.82 -4.56 21.42
C SER A 412 22.74 -6.12 21.46
N ASP A 413 22.82 -6.78 20.31
CA ASP A 413 22.76 -8.23 20.15
C ASP A 413 21.57 -8.88 20.91
N THR A 414 20.44 -8.19 20.92
CA THR A 414 19.22 -8.72 21.53
C THR A 414 18.76 -9.98 20.79
N CYS A 415 17.79 -10.72 21.34
CA CYS A 415 17.18 -11.83 20.62
C CYS A 415 16.68 -11.40 19.22
N VAL A 416 16.03 -10.23 19.11
CA VAL A 416 15.60 -9.69 17.82
C VAL A 416 16.80 -9.29 16.96
N GLY A 417 17.89 -8.80 17.57
CA GLY A 417 19.15 -8.56 16.88
C GLY A 417 19.73 -9.82 16.25
N LYS A 418 19.70 -10.95 16.95
CA LYS A 418 20.11 -12.27 16.42
C LYS A 418 19.21 -12.70 15.26
N TYR A 419 17.88 -12.50 15.38
CA TYR A 419 16.96 -12.71 14.26
C TYR A 419 17.33 -11.85 13.04
N LEU A 420 17.66 -10.57 13.24
CA LEU A 420 18.07 -9.66 12.15
C LEU A 420 19.37 -10.15 11.48
N LYS A 421 20.34 -10.66 12.25
CA LYS A 421 21.57 -11.28 11.72
C LYS A 421 21.24 -12.52 10.88
N GLU A 422 20.38 -13.38 11.40
CA GLU A 422 20.01 -14.63 10.73
C GLU A 422 19.27 -14.39 9.40
N ILE A 423 18.32 -13.46 9.34
CA ILE A 423 17.65 -13.12 8.07
C ILE A 423 18.60 -12.48 7.06
N HIS A 424 19.63 -11.76 7.53
CA HIS A 424 20.68 -11.23 6.66
C HIS A 424 21.57 -12.35 6.10
N GLU A 425 22.01 -13.27 6.91
CA GLU A 425 22.83 -14.42 6.48
C GLU A 425 22.10 -15.29 5.48
N ARG A 426 20.79 -15.47 5.67
CA ARG A 426 19.91 -16.32 4.84
C ARG A 426 19.21 -15.59 3.72
N ARG A 427 19.64 -14.35 3.41
CA ARG A 427 19.08 -13.56 2.28
C ARG A 427 19.33 -14.26 0.94
N ILE A 428 18.44 -14.01 0.01
CA ILE A 428 18.53 -14.56 -1.34
C ILE A 428 18.76 -13.46 -2.38
N LYS A 429 19.41 -13.81 -3.48
CA LYS A 429 19.59 -12.89 -4.62
C LYS A 429 18.25 -12.64 -5.30
N LYS A 430 18.00 -11.40 -5.66
CA LYS A 430 16.89 -11.04 -6.52
C LYS A 430 17.25 -11.37 -7.96
N ASN A 431 16.44 -12.19 -8.63
CA ASN A 431 16.61 -12.48 -10.06
C ASN A 431 15.99 -11.36 -10.90
N ILE A 432 16.58 -10.17 -10.83
CA ILE A 432 16.07 -8.99 -11.50
C ILE A 432 16.80 -8.82 -12.82
N LYS A 433 16.04 -8.67 -13.91
CA LYS A 433 16.62 -8.32 -15.20
C LYS A 433 17.24 -6.92 -15.10
N LYS A 434 18.50 -6.79 -15.53
CA LYS A 434 19.20 -5.50 -15.53
C LYS A 434 18.33 -4.44 -16.23
N GLY A 435 18.04 -3.35 -15.53
CA GLY A 435 17.23 -2.24 -16.05
C GLY A 435 15.71 -2.35 -15.81
N SER A 436 15.20 -3.44 -15.21
CA SER A 436 13.77 -3.62 -14.94
C SER A 436 13.32 -3.05 -13.59
N GLU A 437 14.25 -2.78 -12.68
CA GLU A 437 13.90 -2.22 -11.37
C GLU A 437 13.78 -0.70 -11.35
N PRO A 438 12.84 -0.19 -10.56
CA PRO A 438 12.82 1.22 -10.23
C PRO A 438 14.13 1.66 -9.58
N SER A 439 14.60 2.84 -9.96
CA SER A 439 15.93 3.35 -9.57
C SER A 439 16.18 3.50 -8.06
N PHE A 440 15.15 3.42 -7.21
CA PHE A 440 15.35 3.48 -5.76
C PHE A 440 15.55 2.10 -5.11
N ASN A 441 15.19 1.03 -5.80
CA ASN A 441 15.32 -0.32 -5.29
C ASN A 441 16.53 -1.01 -5.94
N THR A 442 17.70 -0.39 -5.78
CA THR A 442 18.94 -0.86 -6.40
C THR A 442 19.59 -2.03 -5.66
N SER A 443 19.01 -2.50 -4.54
CA SER A 443 19.53 -3.63 -3.79
C SER A 443 19.48 -4.93 -4.59
N THR A 444 20.48 -5.79 -4.42
CA THR A 444 20.63 -7.03 -5.21
C THR A 444 20.14 -8.27 -4.49
N SER A 445 19.85 -8.16 -3.18
CA SER A 445 19.37 -9.27 -2.35
C SER A 445 18.15 -8.87 -1.54
N TYR A 446 17.44 -9.89 -1.04
CA TYR A 446 16.26 -9.76 -0.20
C TYR A 446 16.33 -10.79 0.92
N GLY A 447 16.15 -10.35 2.15
CA GLY A 447 16.19 -11.22 3.32
C GLY A 447 15.20 -10.74 4.37
N GLY A 448 14.35 -11.65 4.86
CA GLY A 448 13.41 -11.33 5.93
C GLY A 448 12.53 -10.12 5.63
N GLN A 449 12.04 -9.93 4.41
CA GLN A 449 11.25 -8.76 3.97
C GLN A 449 12.05 -7.44 3.90
N PHE A 450 13.38 -7.47 3.99
CA PHE A 450 14.24 -6.30 3.81
C PHE A 450 15.01 -6.35 2.48
N HIS A 451 15.21 -5.19 1.89
CA HIS A 451 16.12 -5.00 0.77
C HIS A 451 17.56 -4.90 1.28
N MET A 452 18.48 -5.64 0.67
CA MET A 452 19.87 -5.76 1.14
C MET A 452 20.86 -5.74 -0.04
N ASP A 453 22.17 -5.65 0.27
CA ASP A 453 23.26 -5.63 -0.71
C ASP A 453 23.12 -4.49 -1.73
N TYR A 454 23.23 -3.27 -1.25
CA TYR A 454 23.19 -2.07 -2.09
C TYR A 454 24.52 -1.85 -2.83
N PRO A 455 24.49 -1.31 -4.07
CA PRO A 455 25.70 -1.02 -4.84
C PRO A 455 26.66 -0.10 -4.08
N GLY A 456 27.92 -0.58 -3.94
CA GLY A 456 28.97 0.12 -3.17
C GLY A 456 28.85 -0.01 -1.65
N LEU A 457 27.93 -0.85 -1.16
CA LEU A 457 27.71 -1.15 0.27
C LEU A 457 27.64 -2.68 0.52
N LYS A 458 28.23 -3.49 -0.37
CA LYS A 458 28.06 -4.97 -0.33
C LYS A 458 28.56 -5.61 0.96
N ASN A 459 29.60 -5.03 1.56
CA ASN A 459 30.21 -5.57 2.79
C ASN A 459 29.70 -4.89 4.04
N ARG A 460 28.62 -4.09 3.95
CA ARG A 460 28.02 -3.41 5.07
C ARG A 460 26.59 -3.89 5.26
N LEU A 461 26.22 -4.09 6.50
CA LEU A 461 24.87 -4.50 6.84
C LEU A 461 23.94 -3.29 6.81
N VAL A 462 23.23 -3.15 5.71
CA VAL A 462 22.23 -2.10 5.48
C VAL A 462 20.89 -2.74 5.26
N PHE A 463 19.94 -2.48 6.16
CA PHE A 463 18.55 -2.87 6.00
C PHE A 463 17.78 -1.77 5.25
N GLY A 464 17.18 -2.14 4.14
CA GLY A 464 16.35 -1.24 3.36
C GLY A 464 14.88 -1.61 3.42
N LEU A 465 14.04 -0.64 3.78
CA LEU A 465 12.60 -0.71 3.67
C LEU A 465 12.20 0.14 2.46
N GLY A 466 11.55 -0.47 1.48
CA GLY A 466 11.13 0.24 0.26
C GLY A 466 9.63 0.18 0.06
N GLY A 467 9.01 1.31 -0.31
CA GLY A 467 7.58 1.42 -0.55
C GLY A 467 7.25 2.12 -1.87
N PHE A 468 6.13 1.72 -2.48
CA PHE A 468 5.63 2.37 -3.69
C PHE A 468 5.52 3.88 -3.50
N GLY A 469 5.73 4.63 -4.57
CA GLY A 469 5.72 6.09 -4.52
C GLY A 469 7.01 6.71 -3.97
N GLY A 470 8.01 5.90 -3.59
CA GLY A 470 9.30 6.37 -3.10
C GLY A 470 9.38 6.53 -1.59
N GLN A 471 8.55 5.81 -0.85
CA GLN A 471 8.77 5.65 0.58
C GLN A 471 10.04 4.82 0.79
N ALA A 472 10.97 5.29 1.60
CA ALA A 472 12.21 4.57 1.84
C ALA A 472 12.78 4.82 3.23
N ILE A 473 13.30 3.76 3.84
CA ILE A 473 14.15 3.84 5.02
C ILE A 473 15.38 2.99 4.74
N LEU A 474 16.56 3.55 4.96
CA LEU A 474 17.81 2.82 4.99
C LEU A 474 18.40 2.88 6.40
N ILE A 475 18.81 1.74 6.93
CA ILE A 475 19.39 1.57 8.26
C ILE A 475 20.75 0.92 8.10
N ASP A 476 21.80 1.69 8.29
CA ASP A 476 23.18 1.20 8.39
C ASP A 476 23.48 0.92 9.86
N VAL A 477 23.30 -0.32 10.24
CA VAL A 477 23.39 -0.72 11.66
C VAL A 477 24.82 -0.68 12.21
N GLU A 478 25.82 -0.79 11.35
CA GLU A 478 27.23 -0.79 11.77
C GLU A 478 27.76 0.61 12.01
N ASN A 479 27.20 1.61 11.30
CA ASN A 479 27.68 3.01 11.38
C ASN A 479 26.66 3.97 11.98
N SER A 480 25.64 3.45 12.65
CA SER A 480 24.61 4.25 13.34
C SER A 480 24.00 5.35 12.46
N ARG A 481 23.61 4.98 11.21
CA ARG A 481 23.03 5.91 10.23
C ARG A 481 21.66 5.46 9.77
N ILE A 482 20.75 6.39 9.69
CA ILE A 482 19.39 6.15 9.19
C ILE A 482 18.99 7.27 8.24
N VAL A 483 18.44 6.89 7.10
CA VAL A 483 17.75 7.83 6.20
C VAL A 483 16.28 7.46 6.20
N VAL A 484 15.39 8.43 6.42
CA VAL A 484 13.94 8.29 6.24
C VAL A 484 13.48 9.26 5.16
N LEU A 485 12.85 8.74 4.13
CA LEU A 485 12.35 9.52 3.00
C LEU A 485 10.88 9.18 2.73
N ASN A 486 10.06 10.21 2.68
CA ASN A 486 8.67 10.11 2.24
C ASN A 486 8.48 10.85 0.92
N SER A 487 7.77 10.23 0.00
CA SER A 487 7.52 10.76 -1.35
C SER A 487 6.14 10.36 -1.83
N LEU A 488 5.57 11.14 -2.75
CA LEU A 488 4.29 10.79 -3.37
C LEU A 488 4.45 9.91 -4.60
N HIS A 489 5.50 10.14 -5.38
CA HIS A 489 5.61 9.47 -6.66
C HIS A 489 7.01 9.57 -7.27
N TYR A 490 7.85 8.60 -7.01
CA TYR A 490 9.17 8.57 -7.64
C TYR A 490 9.19 7.87 -9.02
N ASN A 491 8.16 7.05 -9.34
CA ASN A 491 8.15 6.22 -10.56
C ASN A 491 7.98 7.01 -11.85
N ASN A 492 7.44 8.22 -11.79
CA ASN A 492 7.37 9.09 -12.95
C ASN A 492 8.78 9.58 -13.31
N LYS A 493 9.22 9.36 -14.55
CA LYS A 493 10.56 9.78 -15.02
C LYS A 493 10.83 11.27 -14.81
N LYS A 494 9.82 12.13 -14.92
CA LYS A 494 9.91 13.57 -14.68
C LYS A 494 10.20 13.94 -13.23
N PHE A 495 9.68 13.15 -12.27
CA PHE A 495 9.76 13.46 -10.83
C PHE A 495 10.76 12.62 -10.06
N ARG A 496 11.54 11.79 -10.74
CA ARG A 496 12.59 11.00 -10.09
C ARG A 496 13.56 11.89 -9.36
N TYR A 497 13.72 11.64 -8.07
CA TYR A 497 14.77 12.24 -7.28
C TYR A 497 16.08 11.45 -7.43
N ASN A 498 17.20 12.06 -7.07
CA ASN A 498 18.50 11.39 -7.16
C ASN A 498 18.67 10.43 -5.98
N VAL A 499 18.23 9.18 -6.17
CA VAL A 499 18.28 8.11 -5.16
C VAL A 499 19.68 7.92 -4.57
N LYS A 500 20.71 7.94 -5.42
CA LYS A 500 22.08 7.76 -4.98
C LYS A 500 22.49 8.85 -4.00
N LYS A 501 22.24 10.12 -4.33
CA LYS A 501 22.57 11.24 -3.46
C LYS A 501 21.72 11.30 -2.20
N LEU A 502 20.44 10.98 -2.29
CA LEU A 502 19.53 11.11 -1.16
C LEU A 502 19.56 9.91 -0.21
N LEU A 503 19.65 8.70 -0.73
CA LEU A 503 19.57 7.48 0.06
C LEU A 503 20.93 6.84 0.31
N LEU A 504 21.78 6.73 -0.71
CA LEU A 504 23.01 5.96 -0.61
C LEU A 504 24.23 6.79 -0.22
N ASP A 505 24.38 8.02 -0.74
CA ASP A 505 25.58 8.83 -0.45
C ASP A 505 25.69 9.18 1.05
N PRO A 506 24.62 9.55 1.80
CA PRO A 506 24.72 9.73 3.24
C PRO A 506 25.19 8.48 3.98
N ILE A 507 24.71 7.30 3.56
CA ILE A 507 25.11 6.01 4.14
C ILE A 507 26.57 5.69 3.80
N LYS A 508 27.06 6.09 2.63
CA LYS A 508 28.46 5.86 2.21
C LYS A 508 29.48 6.75 2.88
N LYS A 509 29.08 7.96 3.31
CA LYS A 509 29.97 8.89 4.00
C LYS A 509 30.49 8.29 5.29
N GLY A 510 31.82 8.38 5.54
CA GLY A 510 32.44 7.90 6.78
C GLY A 510 33.01 6.47 6.70
N LYS A 511 33.55 6.11 5.56
CA LYS A 511 34.57 5.05 5.47
C LYS A 511 35.90 5.58 5.93
#